data_b81b0c12d8de2388ae3f7946c6d4cdd8
#
_entry.id   b81b0c12d8de2388ae3f7946c6d4cdd8
#
_cell.length_a   1.000
_cell.length_b   1.000
_cell.length_c   1.000
_cell.angle_alpha   90.00
_cell.angle_beta   90.00
_cell.angle_gamma   90.00
#
_symmetry.space_group_name_H-M   'P 1'
#
loop_
_entity.id
_entity.type
_entity.pdbx_description
1 polymer ?
#
loop_
_entity_poly.entity_id
_entity_poly.type
_entity_poly.pdbx_seq_one_letter_code
_entity_poly.pdbx_strand_id
1 'polypeptide(L)'
;MQYGISIIRKCYLLSVLLATVWLTGCVQEELGPTPSPSGNAIRFTLTVPDVNLPSVSSRTMTGTGTAKKEDEIETVDILVFDMSKTPAVYLECASATGVTQDLADNSTVSFSAVLSPTTASTCIVVVANKEFDDIVSGFRKGVTTKVEAMEKMIHAQTGKWLADGSTTGGYTRIPMYGEKVLSKITPSMNPITGINMKRMLARIDIRNNSVTSNFTVEEVYLANYNTTGYIAPAWDTNGQVTEPIPDTPVLPAGSGKMTEEGDAILYSVNGNTPYDGEIYTFE
;
A
#
# COMPACT_ATOMS: atom_id res chain seq x y z
N MET A 1 49.04 -52.28 -29.26
CA MET A 1 47.59 -52.05 -29.54
C MET A 1 46.67 -51.86 -28.29
N GLN A 2 47.21 -51.83 -27.07
CA GLN A 2 46.38 -51.74 -25.84
C GLN A 2 46.11 -50.31 -25.30
N TYR A 3 46.87 -49.32 -25.74
CA TYR A 3 46.72 -47.95 -25.26
C TYR A 3 45.58 -47.16 -25.93
N GLY A 4 45.15 -47.53 -27.14
CA GLY A 4 44.09 -46.83 -27.88
C GLY A 4 42.69 -47.07 -27.33
N ILE A 5 42.41 -48.25 -26.78
CA ILE A 5 41.07 -48.63 -26.28
C ILE A 5 40.75 -47.95 -24.94
N SER A 6 41.76 -47.67 -24.14
CA SER A 6 41.58 -47.02 -22.84
C SER A 6 41.23 -45.53 -22.96
N ILE A 7 41.77 -44.86 -23.98
CA ILE A 7 41.49 -43.42 -24.23
C ILE A 7 40.06 -43.26 -24.75
N ILE A 8 39.64 -44.13 -25.67
CA ILE A 8 38.29 -44.08 -26.25
C ILE A 8 37.21 -44.32 -25.16
N ARG A 9 37.44 -45.29 -24.23
CA ARG A 9 36.51 -45.51 -23.12
C ARG A 9 36.43 -44.33 -22.13
N LYS A 10 37.55 -43.64 -21.89
CA LYS A 10 37.56 -42.45 -21.00
C LYS A 10 36.87 -41.26 -21.67
N CYS A 11 37.02 -41.06 -22.99
CA CYS A 11 36.31 -40.03 -23.74
C CYS A 11 34.80 -40.31 -23.82
N TYR A 12 34.37 -41.56 -23.97
CA TYR A 12 32.93 -41.91 -23.97
C TYR A 12 32.28 -41.70 -22.61
N LEU A 13 32.96 -42.03 -21.52
CA LEU A 13 32.48 -41.78 -20.17
C LEU A 13 32.40 -40.28 -19.84
N LEU A 14 33.35 -39.49 -20.35
CA LEU A 14 33.34 -38.04 -20.15
C LEU A 14 32.23 -37.36 -20.98
N SER A 15 31.97 -37.84 -22.21
CA SER A 15 30.91 -37.30 -23.06
C SER A 15 29.51 -37.67 -22.58
N VAL A 16 29.33 -38.85 -21.99
CA VAL A 16 28.06 -39.26 -21.35
C VAL A 16 27.81 -38.45 -20.05
N LEU A 17 28.87 -38.15 -19.29
CA LEU A 17 28.74 -37.30 -18.09
C LEU A 17 28.42 -35.84 -18.45
N LEU A 18 28.98 -35.31 -19.56
CA LEU A 18 28.67 -33.97 -20.04
C LEU A 18 27.25 -33.88 -20.62
N ALA A 19 26.75 -34.93 -21.27
CA ALA A 19 25.40 -34.96 -21.83
C ALA A 19 24.30 -35.02 -20.74
N THR A 20 24.59 -35.61 -19.59
CA THR A 20 23.62 -35.65 -18.45
C THR A 20 23.51 -34.32 -17.70
N VAL A 21 24.53 -33.45 -17.79
CA VAL A 21 24.49 -32.12 -17.16
C VAL A 21 23.64 -31.12 -17.98
N TRP A 22 23.42 -31.37 -19.28
CA TRP A 22 22.63 -30.51 -20.15
C TRP A 22 21.11 -30.84 -20.17
N LEU A 23 20.68 -31.91 -19.49
CA LEU A 23 19.26 -32.29 -19.38
C LEU A 23 18.60 -31.85 -18.08
N THR A 24 19.30 -31.13 -17.18
CA THR A 24 18.67 -30.33 -16.15
C THR A 24 18.23 -28.97 -16.74
N GLY A 25 17.50 -29.05 -17.85
CA GLY A 25 16.78 -27.94 -18.40
C GLY A 25 15.68 -27.57 -17.46
N CYS A 26 15.63 -26.30 -17.10
CA CYS A 26 14.48 -25.57 -16.58
C CYS A 26 13.49 -26.46 -15.80
N VAL A 27 13.83 -26.81 -14.59
CA VAL A 27 12.82 -26.91 -13.57
C VAL A 27 12.34 -25.46 -13.42
N GLN A 28 11.25 -25.16 -14.10
CA GLN A 28 10.38 -24.08 -13.68
C GLN A 28 10.20 -24.37 -12.18
N GLU A 29 10.80 -23.57 -11.31
CA GLU A 29 10.42 -23.57 -9.92
C GLU A 29 8.92 -23.21 -9.95
N GLU A 30 8.06 -24.23 -9.98
CA GLU A 30 6.75 -24.09 -9.39
C GLU A 30 7.06 -23.50 -8.03
N LEU A 31 6.66 -22.27 -7.84
CA LEU A 31 6.61 -21.66 -6.52
C LEU A 31 5.94 -22.69 -5.63
N GLY A 32 6.75 -23.45 -4.91
CA GLY A 32 6.29 -24.49 -4.02
C GLY A 32 5.22 -23.85 -3.16
N PRO A 33 4.19 -24.59 -2.74
CA PRO A 33 3.11 -24.03 -1.95
C PRO A 33 3.76 -23.24 -0.81
N THR A 34 3.52 -21.93 -0.82
CA THR A 34 4.00 -21.00 0.23
C THR A 34 3.77 -21.73 1.56
N PRO A 35 4.77 -21.92 2.43
CA PRO A 35 4.62 -22.69 3.63
C PRO A 35 3.34 -22.30 4.34
N SER A 36 2.48 -23.25 4.59
CA SER A 36 1.22 -22.97 5.31
C SER A 36 1.61 -22.30 6.62
N PRO A 37 1.09 -21.11 6.91
CA PRO A 37 1.38 -20.43 8.15
C PRO A 37 1.05 -21.35 9.30
N SER A 38 1.94 -21.43 10.30
CA SER A 38 1.80 -22.30 11.44
C SER A 38 0.50 -22.05 12.20
N GLY A 39 -0.35 -23.04 12.26
CA GLY A 39 -1.46 -23.18 13.21
C GLY A 39 -2.69 -22.29 13.00
N ASN A 40 -2.66 -21.01 13.26
CA ASN A 40 -3.84 -20.12 13.30
C ASN A 40 -3.72 -18.86 12.43
N ALA A 41 -2.76 -18.82 11.52
CA ALA A 41 -2.58 -17.67 10.66
C ALA A 41 -3.63 -17.64 9.53
N ILE A 42 -4.28 -16.51 9.37
CA ILE A 42 -5.28 -16.24 8.33
C ILE A 42 -4.56 -15.54 7.18
N ARG A 43 -4.87 -15.94 5.97
CA ARG A 43 -4.38 -15.26 4.75
C ARG A 43 -5.30 -14.12 4.38
N PHE A 44 -4.68 -13.04 3.92
CA PHE A 44 -5.36 -11.86 3.44
C PHE A 44 -4.94 -11.53 2.01
N THR A 45 -5.85 -10.96 1.26
CA THR A 45 -5.56 -10.35 -0.04
C THR A 45 -6.22 -8.99 -0.08
N LEU A 46 -5.41 -7.97 -0.27
CA LEU A 46 -5.84 -6.58 -0.43
C LEU A 46 -5.84 -6.21 -1.91
N THR A 47 -6.68 -5.27 -2.26
CA THR A 47 -6.63 -4.60 -3.55
C THR A 47 -6.26 -3.13 -3.33
N VAL A 48 -5.16 -2.71 -3.94
CA VAL A 48 -4.77 -1.30 -4.02
C VAL A 48 -5.39 -0.75 -5.30
N PRO A 49 -6.29 0.24 -5.24
CA PRO A 49 -6.89 0.77 -6.46
C PRO A 49 -5.80 1.36 -7.34
N ASP A 50 -5.81 0.97 -8.60
CA ASP A 50 -4.97 1.59 -9.62
C ASP A 50 -5.27 3.08 -9.68
N VAL A 51 -4.23 3.91 -9.88
CA VAL A 51 -4.35 5.36 -10.06
C VAL A 51 -4.96 5.68 -11.44
N ASN A 52 -5.80 4.82 -11.95
CA ASN A 52 -6.55 5.07 -13.18
C ASN A 52 -7.54 6.19 -12.91
N LEU A 53 -7.12 7.39 -13.26
CA LEU A 53 -8.01 8.53 -13.42
C LEU A 53 -9.22 8.08 -14.25
N PRO A 54 -10.45 8.51 -13.89
CA PRO A 54 -11.62 8.26 -14.70
C PRO A 54 -11.28 8.65 -16.13
N SER A 55 -11.50 7.74 -17.05
CA SER A 55 -11.19 7.89 -18.45
C SER A 55 -11.89 9.13 -19.03
N VAL A 56 -11.25 10.27 -18.92
CA VAL A 56 -11.48 11.34 -19.88
C VAL A 56 -10.86 10.79 -21.15
N SER A 57 -11.70 10.37 -22.07
CA SER A 57 -11.36 9.72 -23.33
C SER A 57 -10.02 10.19 -23.88
N SER A 58 -9.13 9.24 -24.16
CA SER A 58 -7.86 9.42 -24.84
C SER A 58 -6.71 10.00 -24.01
N ARG A 59 -6.20 9.23 -23.05
CA ARG A 59 -4.79 9.39 -22.65
C ARG A 59 -4.22 8.07 -22.17
N THR A 60 -3.49 7.43 -23.06
CA THR A 60 -2.47 6.46 -22.71
C THR A 60 -1.43 7.22 -21.90
N MET A 61 -1.39 7.01 -20.60
CA MET A 61 -0.28 7.51 -19.79
C MET A 61 0.91 6.60 -20.03
N THR A 62 1.66 6.85 -21.08
CA THR A 62 3.01 6.36 -21.23
C THR A 62 3.92 7.30 -20.44
N GLY A 63 3.89 7.18 -19.13
CA GLY A 63 4.88 7.81 -18.28
C GLY A 63 6.20 7.08 -18.49
N THR A 64 7.13 7.68 -19.20
CA THR A 64 8.54 7.28 -19.25
C THR A 64 9.31 7.70 -17.99
N GLY A 65 8.59 8.03 -16.92
CA GLY A 65 9.15 8.33 -15.62
C GLY A 65 9.38 7.05 -14.81
N THR A 66 10.33 7.08 -13.89
CA THR A 66 10.53 6.07 -12.86
C THR A 66 9.17 5.69 -12.28
N ALA A 67 8.85 4.39 -12.27
CA ALA A 67 7.59 3.93 -11.73
C ALA A 67 7.37 4.52 -10.34
N LYS A 68 6.32 5.32 -10.19
CA LYS A 68 5.98 5.91 -8.90
C LYS A 68 5.58 4.78 -7.96
N LYS A 69 6.11 4.82 -6.75
CA LYS A 69 5.84 3.79 -5.75
C LYS A 69 4.62 4.12 -4.87
N GLU A 70 3.64 4.78 -5.45
CA GLU A 70 2.42 5.19 -4.76
C GLU A 70 1.59 4.02 -4.25
N ASP A 71 1.75 2.87 -4.89
CA ASP A 71 1.00 1.64 -4.62
C ASP A 71 1.78 0.68 -3.72
N GLU A 72 3.05 1.00 -3.40
CA GLU A 72 3.91 0.10 -2.66
C GLU A 72 3.44 -0.06 -1.22
N ILE A 73 3.21 -1.30 -0.80
CA ILE A 73 2.90 -1.68 0.58
C ILE A 73 4.07 -2.50 1.14
N GLU A 74 4.66 -2.02 2.22
CA GLU A 74 5.75 -2.70 2.93
C GLU A 74 5.28 -3.28 4.26
N THR A 75 4.53 -2.50 5.01
CA THR A 75 4.03 -2.89 6.33
C THR A 75 2.52 -2.88 6.36
N VAL A 76 1.95 -3.80 7.11
CA VAL A 76 0.51 -3.91 7.30
C VAL A 76 0.22 -4.26 8.75
N ASP A 77 -0.62 -3.47 9.39
CA ASP A 77 -1.21 -3.75 10.69
C ASP A 77 -2.72 -3.94 10.58
N ILE A 78 -3.24 -4.83 11.40
CA ILE A 78 -4.65 -5.22 11.41
C ILE A 78 -5.22 -4.93 12.78
N LEU A 79 -6.24 -4.08 12.82
CA LEU A 79 -7.03 -3.85 14.03
C LEU A 79 -8.37 -4.56 13.91
N VAL A 80 -8.79 -5.16 15.01
CA VAL A 80 -10.03 -5.95 15.08
C VAL A 80 -10.98 -5.29 16.04
N PHE A 81 -12.23 -5.08 15.60
CA PHE A 81 -13.29 -4.43 16.38
C PHE A 81 -14.53 -5.32 16.49
N ASP A 82 -15.13 -5.39 17.70
CA ASP A 82 -16.41 -6.06 17.95
C ASP A 82 -17.57 -5.16 17.48
N MET A 83 -18.27 -5.58 16.44
CA MET A 83 -19.41 -4.88 15.85
C MET A 83 -20.73 -5.16 16.57
N SER A 84 -20.74 -6.02 17.59
CA SER A 84 -21.92 -6.23 18.44
C SER A 84 -22.18 -5.07 19.42
N LYS A 85 -21.22 -4.16 19.50
CA LYS A 85 -21.28 -2.94 20.31
C LYS A 85 -21.53 -1.72 19.42
N THR A 86 -22.14 -0.68 19.97
CA THR A 86 -22.38 0.59 19.28
C THR A 86 -21.94 1.74 20.18
N PRO A 87 -20.87 2.46 19.85
CA PRO A 87 -19.93 2.19 18.74
C PRO A 87 -19.15 0.88 18.93
N ALA A 88 -18.61 0.35 17.82
CA ALA A 88 -17.76 -0.84 17.85
C ALA A 88 -16.53 -0.63 18.73
N VAL A 89 -16.07 -1.69 19.40
CA VAL A 89 -14.95 -1.62 20.35
C VAL A 89 -13.76 -2.46 19.93
N TYR A 90 -12.57 -1.96 20.22
CA TYR A 90 -11.30 -2.59 19.91
C TYR A 90 -11.14 -3.94 20.63
N LEU A 91 -10.68 -4.95 19.92
CA LEU A 91 -10.36 -6.27 20.44
C LEU A 91 -8.86 -6.56 20.49
N GLU A 92 -8.17 -6.37 19.36
CA GLU A 92 -6.74 -6.66 19.23
C GLU A 92 -6.13 -5.94 18.03
N CYS A 93 -4.80 -5.87 18.02
CA CYS A 93 -4.00 -5.52 16.86
C CYS A 93 -3.02 -6.66 16.57
N ALA A 94 -2.77 -6.90 15.29
CA ALA A 94 -1.80 -7.89 14.82
C ALA A 94 -1.05 -7.33 13.62
N SER A 95 0.28 -7.48 13.63
CA SER A 95 1.10 -7.14 12.47
C SER A 95 1.11 -8.28 11.46
N ALA A 96 1.11 -7.94 10.19
CA ALA A 96 1.18 -8.89 9.10
C ALA A 96 2.57 -9.49 8.96
N THR A 97 2.61 -10.72 8.46
CA THR A 97 3.84 -11.42 8.08
C THR A 97 3.79 -11.87 6.63
N GLY A 98 4.94 -11.88 5.95
CA GLY A 98 5.04 -12.33 4.58
C GLY A 98 4.26 -11.43 3.60
N VAL A 99 4.36 -10.12 3.79
CA VAL A 99 3.75 -9.15 2.86
C VAL A 99 4.42 -9.30 1.50
N THR A 100 3.62 -9.61 0.49
CA THR A 100 4.07 -9.76 -0.89
C THR A 100 3.12 -9.00 -1.80
N GLN A 101 3.66 -8.25 -2.73
CA GLN A 101 2.89 -7.48 -3.72
C GLN A 101 3.14 -8.05 -5.11
N ASP A 102 2.10 -8.15 -5.93
CA ASP A 102 2.25 -8.56 -7.32
C ASP A 102 3.00 -7.46 -8.08
N LEU A 103 4.17 -7.81 -8.60
CA LEU A 103 5.02 -6.87 -9.32
C LEU A 103 4.52 -6.56 -10.75
N ALA A 104 3.56 -7.36 -11.24
CA ALA A 104 3.05 -7.16 -12.60
C ALA A 104 2.02 -6.02 -12.67
N ASP A 105 1.19 -5.89 -11.65
CA ASP A 105 0.16 -4.85 -11.61
C ASP A 105 0.19 -3.97 -10.35
N ASN A 106 0.98 -4.35 -9.33
CA ASN A 106 1.06 -3.70 -8.02
C ASN A 106 -0.29 -3.52 -7.31
N SER A 107 -1.37 -4.07 -7.86
CA SER A 107 -2.72 -3.87 -7.36
C SER A 107 -3.12 -4.88 -6.29
N THR A 108 -2.43 -6.02 -6.23
CA THR A 108 -2.76 -7.12 -5.32
C THR A 108 -1.65 -7.34 -4.30
N VAL A 109 -2.01 -7.29 -3.03
CA VAL A 109 -1.08 -7.55 -1.92
C VAL A 109 -1.59 -8.71 -1.09
N SER A 110 -0.73 -9.67 -0.83
CA SER A 110 -1.03 -10.86 -0.02
C SER A 110 -0.14 -10.91 1.22
N PHE A 111 -0.72 -11.32 2.34
CA PHE A 111 0.00 -11.50 3.60
C PHE A 111 -0.73 -12.48 4.51
N SER A 112 -0.15 -12.76 5.66
CA SER A 112 -0.77 -13.57 6.71
C SER A 112 -0.73 -12.85 8.05
N ALA A 113 -1.74 -13.06 8.89
CA ALA A 113 -1.76 -12.57 10.26
C ALA A 113 -2.42 -13.60 11.20
N VAL A 114 -2.03 -13.57 12.46
CA VAL A 114 -2.63 -14.41 13.51
C VAL A 114 -3.65 -13.55 14.25
N LEU A 115 -4.92 -13.93 14.14
CA LEU A 115 -6.03 -13.25 14.81
C LEU A 115 -6.73 -14.19 15.77
N SER A 116 -7.22 -13.65 16.88
CA SER A 116 -8.04 -14.39 17.85
C SER A 116 -9.42 -14.71 17.26
N PRO A 117 -9.93 -15.93 17.46
CA PRO A 117 -11.29 -16.26 17.04
C PRO A 117 -12.33 -15.36 17.73
N THR A 118 -13.38 -14.99 16.97
CA THR A 118 -14.51 -14.23 17.50
C THR A 118 -15.81 -15.00 17.31
N THR A 119 -16.80 -14.70 18.13
CA THR A 119 -18.14 -15.30 18.04
C THR A 119 -19.19 -14.33 17.50
N ALA A 120 -18.86 -13.04 17.50
CA ALA A 120 -19.73 -11.96 17.04
C ALA A 120 -19.21 -11.35 15.72
N SER A 121 -20.07 -10.56 15.09
CA SER A 121 -19.69 -9.76 13.93
C SER A 121 -18.51 -8.85 14.26
N THR A 122 -17.55 -8.80 13.37
CA THR A 122 -16.24 -8.20 13.62
C THR A 122 -15.85 -7.34 12.42
N CYS A 123 -15.38 -6.13 12.66
CA CYS A 123 -14.76 -5.30 11.65
C CYS A 123 -13.24 -5.47 11.72
N ILE A 124 -12.65 -5.83 10.59
CA ILE A 124 -11.20 -5.83 10.40
C ILE A 124 -10.85 -4.52 9.70
N VAL A 125 -9.99 -3.73 10.34
CA VAL A 125 -9.38 -2.53 9.77
C VAL A 125 -7.94 -2.87 9.42
N VAL A 126 -7.55 -2.61 8.20
CA VAL A 126 -6.20 -2.83 7.68
C VAL A 126 -5.56 -1.48 7.42
N VAL A 127 -4.40 -1.26 7.97
CA VAL A 127 -3.63 -0.04 7.77
C VAL A 127 -2.25 -0.43 7.24
N ALA A 128 -1.89 0.16 6.12
CA ALA A 128 -0.61 -0.08 5.47
C ALA A 128 0.31 1.14 5.60
N ASN A 129 1.62 0.86 5.62
CA ASN A 129 2.69 1.86 5.59
C ASN A 129 2.66 2.86 6.77
N LYS A 130 2.20 2.40 7.92
CA LYS A 130 2.21 3.18 9.15
C LYS A 130 2.52 2.26 10.32
N GLU A 131 3.51 2.63 11.12
CA GLU A 131 3.80 1.96 12.38
C GLU A 131 2.80 2.39 13.43
N PHE A 132 2.19 1.40 14.09
CA PHE A 132 1.09 1.62 15.04
C PHE A 132 1.45 1.37 16.49
N ASP A 133 2.64 0.86 16.80
CA ASP A 133 3.02 0.44 18.15
C ASP A 133 2.72 1.51 19.22
N ASP A 134 3.07 2.76 18.96
CA ASP A 134 2.83 3.86 19.89
C ASP A 134 1.35 4.20 20.04
N ILE A 135 0.57 4.07 18.97
CA ILE A 135 -0.85 4.39 18.94
C ILE A 135 -1.65 3.32 19.68
N VAL A 136 -1.38 2.04 19.35
CA VAL A 136 -2.10 0.89 19.87
C VAL A 136 -1.77 0.64 21.35
N SER A 137 -0.58 1.03 21.83
CA SER A 137 -0.20 0.89 23.24
C SER A 137 -1.19 1.57 24.19
N GLY A 138 -1.92 2.60 23.72
CA GLY A 138 -2.97 3.28 24.49
C GLY A 138 -4.36 2.63 24.38
N PHE A 139 -4.55 1.60 23.52
CA PHE A 139 -5.86 1.00 23.31
C PHE A 139 -6.17 -0.06 24.36
N ARG A 140 -7.43 -0.08 24.81
CA ARG A 140 -7.91 -1.04 25.79
C ARG A 140 -8.99 -1.92 25.17
N LYS A 141 -8.71 -3.25 25.19
CA LYS A 141 -9.65 -4.26 24.69
C LYS A 141 -11.04 -4.13 25.31
N GLY A 142 -12.06 -4.12 24.47
CA GLY A 142 -13.46 -3.99 24.87
C GLY A 142 -13.87 -2.61 25.39
N VAL A 143 -12.98 -1.60 25.33
CA VAL A 143 -13.21 -0.25 25.86
C VAL A 143 -12.97 0.82 24.80
N THR A 144 -11.78 0.84 24.19
CA THR A 144 -11.47 1.80 23.14
C THR A 144 -12.41 1.60 21.95
N THR A 145 -13.11 2.64 21.57
CA THR A 145 -14.05 2.59 20.44
C THR A 145 -13.33 2.67 19.11
N LYS A 146 -13.99 2.21 18.04
CA LYS A 146 -13.46 2.35 16.68
C LYS A 146 -13.27 3.83 16.30
N VAL A 147 -14.19 4.71 16.75
CA VAL A 147 -14.07 6.17 16.54
C VAL A 147 -12.79 6.70 17.16
N GLU A 148 -12.55 6.42 18.46
CA GLU A 148 -11.32 6.84 19.16
C GLU A 148 -10.05 6.29 18.48
N ALA A 149 -10.12 5.06 17.95
CA ALA A 149 -9.01 4.48 17.23
C ALA A 149 -8.75 5.22 15.90
N MET A 150 -9.79 5.53 15.13
CA MET A 150 -9.66 6.27 13.87
C MET A 150 -9.16 7.70 14.10
N GLU A 151 -9.58 8.36 15.16
CA GLU A 151 -9.08 9.68 15.57
C GLU A 151 -7.57 9.68 15.92
N LYS A 152 -7.02 8.52 16.28
CA LYS A 152 -5.57 8.34 16.54
C LYS A 152 -4.77 8.01 15.29
N MET A 153 -5.41 7.60 14.21
CA MET A 153 -4.75 7.26 12.94
C MET A 153 -4.39 8.51 12.16
N ILE A 154 -3.42 9.26 12.67
CA ILE A 154 -2.98 10.54 12.10
C ILE A 154 -1.59 10.37 11.50
N HIS A 155 -1.36 11.00 10.37
CA HIS A 155 -0.04 11.23 9.81
C HIS A 155 0.23 12.73 9.69
N ALA A 156 1.45 13.13 10.03
CA ALA A 156 1.89 14.52 9.91
C ALA A 156 3.12 14.58 9.01
N GLN A 157 3.13 15.54 8.09
CA GLN A 157 4.26 15.80 7.21
C GLN A 157 4.31 17.27 6.81
N THR A 158 5.51 17.83 6.80
CA THR A 158 5.80 19.16 6.28
C THR A 158 6.70 19.04 5.04
N GLY A 159 6.51 19.91 4.07
CA GLY A 159 7.26 19.89 2.82
C GLY A 159 6.79 18.83 1.83
N LYS A 160 7.61 18.55 0.82
CA LYS A 160 7.27 17.62 -0.26
C LYS A 160 7.11 16.21 0.24
N TRP A 161 6.09 15.52 -0.24
CA TRP A 161 5.97 14.09 -0.11
C TRP A 161 6.78 13.41 -1.21
N LEU A 162 7.68 12.51 -0.86
CA LEU A 162 8.56 11.81 -1.80
C LEU A 162 8.08 10.36 -1.97
N ALA A 163 7.19 10.14 -2.93
CA ALA A 163 6.63 8.81 -3.23
C ALA A 163 7.30 8.14 -4.44
N ASP A 164 8.36 8.73 -5.00
CA ASP A 164 9.02 8.25 -6.23
C ASP A 164 10.14 7.23 -5.99
N GLY A 165 10.43 6.92 -4.72
CA GLY A 165 11.54 6.04 -4.35
C GLY A 165 12.92 6.68 -4.56
N SER A 166 12.99 8.01 -4.75
CA SER A 166 14.25 8.73 -4.83
C SER A 166 15.04 8.58 -3.54
N THR A 167 16.31 8.23 -3.67
CA THR A 167 17.23 8.08 -2.52
C THR A 167 17.71 9.42 -1.97
N THR A 168 17.45 10.50 -2.70
CA THR A 168 17.95 11.85 -2.34
C THR A 168 16.86 12.59 -1.56
N GLY A 169 16.71 12.31 -0.27
CA GLY A 169 15.77 13.03 0.58
C GLY A 169 14.80 12.19 1.38
N GLY A 170 14.85 10.88 1.26
CA GLY A 170 13.98 9.96 2.00
C GLY A 170 12.65 9.68 1.28
N TYR A 171 12.48 8.46 0.88
CA TYR A 171 11.23 7.95 0.34
C TYR A 171 10.22 7.71 1.46
N THR A 172 9.00 8.23 1.31
CA THR A 172 7.92 8.01 2.26
C THR A 172 6.77 7.30 1.55
N ARG A 173 6.49 6.07 1.94
CA ARG A 173 5.33 5.31 1.44
C ARG A 173 4.04 5.96 1.91
N ILE A 174 3.04 5.94 1.04
CA ILE A 174 1.74 6.54 1.35
C ILE A 174 0.99 5.61 2.32
N PRO A 175 0.57 6.08 3.51
CA PRO A 175 -0.32 5.32 4.36
C PRO A 175 -1.66 5.07 3.69
N MET A 176 -2.19 3.87 3.88
CA MET A 176 -3.46 3.45 3.28
C MET A 176 -4.35 2.78 4.32
N TYR A 177 -5.64 2.89 4.12
CA TYR A 177 -6.69 2.34 4.97
C TYR A 177 -7.62 1.45 4.17
N GLY A 178 -8.02 0.33 4.76
CA GLY A 178 -9.08 -0.53 4.23
C GLY A 178 -9.82 -1.22 5.37
N GLU A 179 -11.07 -1.58 5.16
CA GLU A 179 -11.83 -2.31 6.16
C GLU A 179 -12.75 -3.37 5.56
N LYS A 180 -13.08 -4.37 6.37
CA LYS A 180 -14.05 -5.40 6.04
C LYS A 180 -14.78 -5.91 7.27
N VAL A 181 -16.10 -6.00 7.16
CA VAL A 181 -16.93 -6.63 8.18
C VAL A 181 -17.07 -8.12 7.89
N LEU A 182 -16.84 -8.93 8.91
CA LEU A 182 -16.99 -10.38 8.91
C LEU A 182 -18.06 -10.79 9.93
N SER A 183 -18.74 -11.88 9.68
CA SER A 183 -19.69 -12.44 10.66
C SER A 183 -19.01 -12.95 11.92
N LYS A 184 -17.79 -13.48 11.77
CA LYS A 184 -16.89 -13.94 12.85
C LYS A 184 -15.51 -14.27 12.29
N ILE A 185 -14.52 -14.39 13.16
CA ILE A 185 -13.18 -14.91 12.84
C ILE A 185 -13.09 -16.35 13.35
N THR A 186 -12.63 -17.27 12.49
CA THR A 186 -12.39 -18.67 12.85
C THR A 186 -10.98 -19.11 12.43
N PRO A 187 -10.32 -20.03 13.17
CA PRO A 187 -8.94 -20.44 12.88
C PRO A 187 -8.72 -21.05 11.48
N SER A 188 -9.76 -21.58 10.89
CA SER A 188 -9.68 -22.29 9.58
C SER A 188 -10.51 -21.60 8.50
N MET A 189 -10.70 -20.28 8.61
CA MET A 189 -11.47 -19.57 7.61
C MET A 189 -10.71 -19.46 6.28
N ASN A 190 -11.48 -19.38 5.20
CA ASN A 190 -10.94 -19.07 3.88
C ASN A 190 -10.16 -17.74 3.90
N PRO A 191 -9.23 -17.55 2.96
CA PRO A 191 -8.55 -16.27 2.83
C PRO A 191 -9.53 -15.10 2.81
N ILE A 192 -9.22 -14.06 3.57
CA ILE A 192 -10.00 -12.83 3.59
C ILE A 192 -9.58 -12.00 2.38
N THR A 193 -10.51 -11.77 1.47
CA THR A 193 -10.29 -11.05 0.22
C THR A 193 -11.25 -9.86 0.09
N GLY A 194 -11.05 -9.01 -0.90
CA GLY A 194 -11.96 -7.89 -1.19
C GLY A 194 -11.89 -6.79 -0.15
N ILE A 195 -10.70 -6.52 0.37
CA ILE A 195 -10.39 -5.31 1.14
C ILE A 195 -9.77 -4.32 0.16
N ASN A 196 -10.50 -3.26 -0.15
CA ASN A 196 -10.04 -2.20 -1.02
C ASN A 196 -9.32 -1.14 -0.20
N MET A 197 -8.06 -0.92 -0.49
CA MET A 197 -7.26 0.09 0.20
C MET A 197 -7.55 1.47 -0.37
N LYS A 198 -7.56 2.49 0.49
CA LYS A 198 -7.70 3.91 0.14
C LYS A 198 -6.44 4.64 0.58
N ARG A 199 -5.87 5.46 -0.28
CA ARG A 199 -4.73 6.31 0.05
C ARG A 199 -5.22 7.52 0.84
N MET A 200 -4.40 8.00 1.77
CA MET A 200 -4.70 9.19 2.56
C MET A 200 -4.35 10.51 1.85
N LEU A 201 -3.77 10.44 0.67
CA LEU A 201 -3.28 11.60 -0.05
C LEU A 201 -3.98 11.76 -1.40
N ALA A 202 -4.30 12.99 -1.75
CA ALA A 202 -4.61 13.38 -3.11
C ALA A 202 -3.32 13.68 -3.90
N ARG A 203 -3.34 13.34 -5.19
CA ARG A 203 -2.28 13.67 -6.14
C ARG A 203 -2.76 14.75 -7.10
N ILE A 204 -1.90 15.73 -7.36
CA ILE A 204 -2.14 16.80 -8.30
C ILE A 204 -1.19 16.66 -9.49
N ASP A 205 -1.74 16.47 -10.68
CA ASP A 205 -0.99 16.39 -11.93
C ASP A 205 -1.16 17.69 -12.73
N ILE A 206 -0.08 18.21 -13.26
CA ILE A 206 -0.07 19.44 -14.06
C ILE A 206 0.05 19.08 -15.53
N ARG A 207 -0.91 19.55 -16.34
CA ARG A 207 -0.95 19.35 -17.78
C ARG A 207 -0.93 20.71 -18.49
N ASN A 208 0.02 20.90 -19.39
CA ASN A 208 0.02 22.02 -20.31
C ASN A 208 -0.10 21.48 -21.75
N ASN A 209 -1.14 21.88 -22.47
CA ASN A 209 -1.30 21.52 -23.86
C ASN A 209 -0.40 22.44 -24.74
N SER A 210 0.87 22.07 -24.82
CA SER A 210 1.89 22.85 -25.51
C SER A 210 1.62 23.07 -27.01
N VAL A 211 0.77 22.25 -27.65
CA VAL A 211 0.43 22.40 -29.07
C VAL A 211 -0.40 23.65 -29.33
N THR A 212 -1.17 24.07 -28.34
CA THR A 212 -2.07 25.22 -28.42
C THR A 212 -1.76 26.33 -27.42
N SER A 213 -0.80 26.09 -26.52
CA SER A 213 -0.42 27.05 -25.48
C SER A 213 0.83 27.84 -25.88
N ASN A 214 0.76 29.15 -25.74
CA ASN A 214 1.92 30.05 -25.87
C ASN A 214 2.65 30.25 -24.55
N PHE A 215 2.29 29.47 -23.51
CA PHE A 215 2.86 29.58 -22.19
C PHE A 215 3.62 28.29 -21.82
N THR A 216 4.68 28.48 -21.07
CA THR A 216 5.44 27.40 -20.45
C THR A 216 5.23 27.48 -18.95
N VAL A 217 4.97 26.34 -18.29
CA VAL A 217 4.88 26.28 -16.84
C VAL A 217 6.28 26.05 -16.30
N GLU A 218 6.81 27.03 -15.59
CA GLU A 218 8.16 26.93 -14.99
C GLU A 218 8.11 26.40 -13.56
N GLU A 219 7.16 26.90 -12.78
CA GLU A 219 7.05 26.59 -11.35
C GLU A 219 5.59 26.45 -10.93
N VAL A 220 5.36 25.62 -9.90
CA VAL A 220 4.07 25.44 -9.23
C VAL A 220 4.28 25.59 -7.74
N TYR A 221 3.45 26.37 -7.09
CA TYR A 221 3.46 26.59 -5.65
C TYR A 221 2.23 25.96 -5.02
N LEU A 222 2.46 25.03 -4.09
CA LEU A 222 1.39 24.48 -3.24
C LEU A 222 1.34 25.32 -1.97
N ALA A 223 0.33 26.18 -1.86
CA ALA A 223 0.09 27.05 -0.72
C ALA A 223 -1.15 26.60 0.07
N ASN A 224 -1.26 27.00 1.34
CA ASN A 224 -2.40 26.68 2.21
C ASN A 224 -2.70 25.17 2.35
N TYR A 225 -1.67 24.34 2.23
CA TYR A 225 -1.80 22.90 2.37
C TYR A 225 -1.87 22.47 3.84
N ASN A 226 -2.55 21.34 4.10
CA ASN A 226 -2.60 20.76 5.42
C ASN A 226 -1.31 20.00 5.74
N THR A 227 -0.82 20.14 6.96
CA THR A 227 0.40 19.43 7.43
C THR A 227 0.09 18.12 8.13
N THR A 228 -1.19 17.85 8.40
CA THR A 228 -1.68 16.62 9.03
C THR A 228 -2.96 16.16 8.38
N GLY A 229 -3.16 14.86 8.33
CA GLY A 229 -4.39 14.23 7.84
C GLY A 229 -4.67 12.93 8.58
N TYR A 230 -5.91 12.46 8.50
CA TYR A 230 -6.28 11.12 8.93
C TYR A 230 -5.89 10.09 7.88
N ILE A 231 -5.45 8.91 8.32
CA ILE A 231 -5.20 7.78 7.43
C ILE A 231 -6.52 7.15 7.00
N ALA A 232 -7.48 7.08 7.93
CA ALA A 232 -8.83 6.63 7.65
C ALA A 232 -9.60 7.70 6.85
N PRO A 233 -10.43 7.30 5.86
CA PRO A 233 -11.38 8.22 5.24
C PRO A 233 -12.39 8.73 6.27
N ALA A 234 -13.22 9.72 5.91
CA ALA A 234 -14.26 10.23 6.79
C ALA A 234 -15.18 9.11 7.30
N TRP A 235 -15.61 9.23 8.55
CA TRP A 235 -16.44 8.23 9.24
C TRP A 235 -17.59 8.90 10.00
N ASP A 236 -18.62 8.12 10.30
CA ASP A 236 -19.76 8.54 11.13
C ASP A 236 -19.49 8.38 12.64
N THR A 237 -20.47 8.73 13.47
CA THR A 237 -20.40 8.65 14.92
C THR A 237 -20.24 7.22 15.47
N ASN A 238 -20.45 6.20 14.63
CA ASN A 238 -20.26 4.79 14.97
C ASN A 238 -18.92 4.25 14.46
N GLY A 239 -18.11 5.09 13.79
CA GLY A 239 -16.85 4.70 13.18
C GLY A 239 -17.02 3.93 11.86
N GLN A 240 -18.16 4.06 11.18
CA GLN A 240 -18.35 3.49 9.84
C GLN A 240 -17.82 4.49 8.82
N VAL A 241 -17.01 3.99 7.86
CA VAL A 241 -16.54 4.83 6.76
C VAL A 241 -17.73 5.36 5.97
N THR A 242 -17.75 6.66 5.75
CA THR A 242 -18.81 7.34 5.00
C THR A 242 -18.59 7.17 3.50
N GLU A 243 -19.61 6.69 2.80
CA GLU A 243 -19.60 6.58 1.34
C GLU A 243 -20.84 7.32 0.76
N PRO A 244 -20.69 8.19 -0.24
CA PRO A 244 -19.41 8.63 -0.83
C PRO A 244 -18.55 9.45 0.15
N ILE A 245 -17.25 9.52 -0.12
CA ILE A 245 -16.34 10.38 0.65
C ILE A 245 -16.82 11.83 0.54
N PRO A 246 -16.92 12.57 1.66
CA PRO A 246 -17.34 13.98 1.61
C PRO A 246 -16.42 14.84 0.75
N ASP A 247 -17.00 15.81 0.05
CA ASP A 247 -16.24 16.79 -0.75
C ASP A 247 -15.32 17.69 0.10
N THR A 248 -15.61 17.80 1.39
CA THR A 248 -14.80 18.56 2.33
C THR A 248 -13.99 17.62 3.20
N PRO A 249 -12.65 17.75 3.22
CA PRO A 249 -11.79 16.90 4.04
C PRO A 249 -12.12 17.02 5.51
N VAL A 250 -12.11 15.90 6.22
CA VAL A 250 -12.15 15.86 7.69
C VAL A 250 -10.72 15.86 8.20
N LEU A 251 -10.35 16.89 8.93
CA LEU A 251 -8.99 17.09 9.41
C LEU A 251 -8.87 16.83 10.91
N PRO A 252 -7.71 16.32 11.36
CA PRO A 252 -7.43 16.21 12.79
C PRO A 252 -7.53 17.56 13.50
N ALA A 253 -7.99 17.53 14.75
CA ALA A 253 -8.02 18.73 15.58
C ALA A 253 -6.61 19.30 15.75
N GLY A 254 -6.45 20.59 15.51
CA GLY A 254 -5.16 21.26 15.58
C GLY A 254 -4.28 21.08 14.32
N SER A 255 -4.85 20.57 13.22
CA SER A 255 -4.15 20.53 11.94
C SER A 255 -3.67 21.92 11.56
N GLY A 256 -2.34 22.07 11.44
CA GLY A 256 -1.74 23.29 10.94
C GLY A 256 -2.03 23.44 9.46
N LYS A 257 -2.33 24.66 9.03
CA LYS A 257 -2.22 25.06 7.64
C LYS A 257 -0.96 25.88 7.48
N MET A 258 -0.20 25.58 6.45
CA MET A 258 0.91 26.45 6.06
C MET A 258 0.31 27.62 5.28
N THR A 259 0.14 28.73 5.97
CA THR A 259 -0.61 29.90 5.45
C THR A 259 0.28 31.08 5.09
N GLU A 260 1.55 31.05 5.48
CA GLU A 260 2.48 32.16 5.21
C GLU A 260 3.07 32.04 3.81
N GLU A 261 3.36 33.17 3.17
CA GLU A 261 3.88 33.21 1.79
C GLU A 261 5.22 32.49 1.64
N GLY A 262 6.02 32.40 2.70
CA GLY A 262 7.28 31.67 2.75
C GLY A 262 7.16 30.17 2.93
N ASP A 263 5.97 29.65 3.26
CA ASP A 263 5.74 28.26 3.60
C ASP A 263 5.23 27.41 2.42
N ALA A 264 5.01 28.04 1.26
CA ALA A 264 4.57 27.32 0.06
C ALA A 264 5.62 26.32 -0.42
N ILE A 265 5.18 25.13 -0.80
CA ILE A 265 6.07 24.14 -1.41
C ILE A 265 6.24 24.49 -2.89
N LEU A 266 7.50 24.71 -3.29
CA LEU A 266 7.86 24.98 -4.68
C LEU A 266 8.16 23.68 -5.43
N TYR A 267 7.52 23.49 -6.57
CA TYR A 267 7.81 22.45 -7.56
C TYR A 267 8.31 23.08 -8.85
N SER A 268 9.56 22.82 -9.22
CA SER A 268 10.15 23.32 -10.47
C SER A 268 9.77 22.38 -11.60
N VAL A 269 8.92 22.86 -12.51
CA VAL A 269 8.43 22.11 -13.67
C VAL A 269 9.36 22.28 -14.87
N ASN A 270 9.95 23.50 -15.02
CA ASN A 270 10.91 23.84 -16.07
C ASN A 270 10.41 23.50 -17.49
N GLY A 271 9.15 23.71 -17.75
CA GLY A 271 8.52 23.38 -19.02
C GLY A 271 8.24 21.88 -19.25
N ASN A 272 8.62 21.02 -18.33
CA ASN A 272 8.37 19.57 -18.43
C ASN A 272 6.91 19.27 -18.09
N THR A 273 6.05 19.27 -19.08
CA THR A 273 4.65 18.83 -18.94
C THR A 273 4.38 17.66 -19.87
N PRO A 274 3.66 16.63 -19.44
CA PRO A 274 2.99 16.52 -18.14
C PRO A 274 3.94 16.41 -16.95
N TYR A 275 3.61 17.10 -15.85
CA TYR A 275 4.27 16.98 -14.56
C TYR A 275 3.32 16.24 -13.62
N ASP A 276 3.60 14.98 -13.37
CA ASP A 276 2.69 14.06 -12.68
C ASP A 276 3.40 13.21 -11.63
N GLY A 277 2.63 12.84 -10.61
CA GLY A 277 3.07 12.00 -9.51
C GLY A 277 4.15 12.62 -8.63
N GLU A 278 4.16 13.93 -8.43
CA GLU A 278 5.11 14.62 -7.57
C GLU A 278 4.47 15.56 -6.55
N ILE A 279 3.22 15.98 -6.77
CA ILE A 279 2.51 16.88 -5.88
C ILE A 279 1.45 16.11 -5.13
N TYR A 280 1.62 16.01 -3.81
CA TYR A 280 0.70 15.34 -2.91
C TYR A 280 0.24 16.27 -1.81
N THR A 281 -1.02 16.11 -1.38
CA THR A 281 -1.60 16.85 -0.27
C THR A 281 -2.53 15.93 0.53
N PHE A 282 -2.74 16.24 1.81
CA PHE A 282 -3.77 15.59 2.61
C PHE A 282 -5.16 16.01 2.10
N GLU A 283 -6.05 15.03 1.99
CA GLU A 283 -7.46 15.24 1.69
C GLU A 283 -8.24 15.70 2.91
#